data_85c762cffc4300a0d72dc1700068a8be
#
_entry.id   85c762cffc4300a0d72dc1700068a8be
#
_cell.length_a   1.000
_cell.length_b   1.000
_cell.length_c   1.000
_cell.angle_alpha   90.00
_cell.angle_beta   90.00
_cell.angle_gamma   90.00
#
_symmetry.space_group_name_H-M   'P 1'
#
loop_
_entity.id
_entity.type
_entity.pdbx_description
1 polymer ?
#
loop_
_entity_poly.entity_id
_entity_poly.type
_entity_poly.pdbx_seq_one_letter_code
_entity_poly.pdbx_strand_id
1 'polypeptide(L)' 'MKMEVTLYVAGTVFKEQVIARNYDEAKQVALARNPNATVVSVNAKFT' A
#
# COMPACT_ATOMS: atom_id res chain seq x y z
N MET A 1 -0.58 11.09 -7.36
CA MET A 1 -0.98 9.87 -8.10
C MET A 1 -1.64 8.91 -7.12
N LYS A 2 -2.76 8.32 -7.51
CA LYS A 2 -3.43 7.34 -6.67
C LYS A 2 -2.77 5.97 -6.83
N MET A 3 -2.42 5.37 -5.72
CA MET A 3 -1.76 4.05 -5.69
C MET A 3 -2.58 3.10 -4.83
N GLU A 4 -2.54 1.83 -5.19
CA GLU A 4 -3.17 0.78 -4.38
C GLU A 4 -2.07 -0.15 -3.86
N VAL A 5 -1.98 -0.26 -2.55
CA VAL A 5 -0.99 -1.11 -1.90
C VAL A 5 -1.70 -2.30 -1.29
N THR A 6 -1.29 -3.51 -1.68
CA THR A 6 -1.82 -4.74 -1.11
C THR A 6 -0.94 -5.15 0.06
N LEU A 7 -1.57 -5.34 1.22
CA LEU A 7 -0.88 -5.60 2.47
C LEU A 7 -1.35 -6.92 3.06
N TYR A 8 -0.46 -7.54 3.86
CA TYR A 8 -0.75 -8.77 4.57
C TYR A 8 -0.50 -8.54 6.06
N VAL A 9 -1.51 -8.83 6.88
CA VAL A 9 -1.40 -8.73 8.34
C VAL A 9 -2.10 -9.93 8.95
N ALA A 10 -1.36 -10.72 9.73
CA ALA A 10 -1.92 -11.81 10.54
C ALA A 10 -2.84 -12.75 9.73
N GLY A 11 -2.42 -13.14 8.53
CA GLY A 11 -3.18 -14.06 7.69
C GLY A 11 -4.26 -13.39 6.85
N THR A 12 -4.40 -12.07 6.93
CA THR A 12 -5.41 -11.33 6.17
C THR A 12 -4.75 -10.45 5.12
N VAL A 13 -5.22 -10.54 3.90
CA VAL A 13 -4.76 -9.67 2.79
C VAL A 13 -5.81 -8.60 2.56
N PHE A 14 -5.38 -7.35 2.49
CA PHE A 14 -6.28 -6.23 2.21
C PHE A 14 -5.56 -5.17 1.39
N LYS A 15 -6.32 -4.25 0.84
CA LYS A 15 -5.79 -3.20 -0.02
C LYS A 15 -6.00 -1.84 0.62
N GLU A 16 -4.97 -0.98 0.52
CA GLU A 16 -5.01 0.40 0.96
C GLU A 16 -4.80 1.31 -0.25
N GLN A 17 -5.65 2.32 -0.41
CA GLN A 17 -5.43 3.33 -1.45
C GLN A 17 -4.74 4.52 -0.82
N VAL A 18 -3.64 4.95 -1.44
CA VAL A 18 -2.84 6.06 -0.94
C VAL A 18 -2.55 7.03 -2.09
N ILE A 19 -2.32 8.29 -1.73
CA ILE A 19 -1.85 9.29 -2.69
C ILE A 19 -0.35 9.38 -2.53
N ALA A 20 0.40 9.08 -3.58
CA ALA A 20 1.85 9.04 -3.53
C ALA A 20 2.42 9.38 -4.91
N ARG A 21 3.68 9.80 -4.93
CA ARG A 21 4.36 10.19 -6.16
C ARG A 21 5.03 9.01 -6.87
N ASN A 22 5.35 7.96 -6.12
CA ASN A 22 6.02 6.79 -6.68
C ASN A 22 5.70 5.58 -5.81
N TYR A 23 6.17 4.41 -6.24
CA TYR A 23 5.90 3.16 -5.54
C TYR A 23 6.51 3.12 -4.15
N ASP A 24 7.74 3.62 -3.98
CA ASP A 24 8.38 3.61 -2.67
C ASP A 24 7.63 4.47 -1.67
N GLU A 25 7.18 5.64 -2.09
CA GLU A 25 6.39 6.51 -1.22
C GLU A 25 5.07 5.85 -0.86
N ALA A 26 4.41 5.18 -1.81
CA ALA A 26 3.17 4.47 -1.54
C ALA A 26 3.37 3.39 -0.48
N LYS A 27 4.44 2.62 -0.57
CA LYS A 27 4.76 1.60 0.43
C LYS A 27 4.97 2.22 1.80
N GLN A 28 5.72 3.31 1.86
CA GLN A 28 6.00 3.99 3.13
C GLN A 28 4.72 4.50 3.77
N VAL A 29 3.84 5.11 3.00
CA VAL A 29 2.56 5.62 3.51
C VAL A 29 1.71 4.47 4.06
N ALA A 30 1.60 3.39 3.30
CA ALA A 30 0.80 2.25 3.72
C ALA A 30 1.35 1.60 4.98
N LEU A 31 2.69 1.46 5.07
CA LEU A 31 3.32 0.88 6.25
C LEU A 31 3.23 1.79 7.47
N ALA A 32 3.24 3.11 7.27
CA ALA A 32 3.06 4.05 8.38
C ALA A 32 1.68 3.90 9.02
N ARG A 33 0.67 3.56 8.21
CA ARG A 33 -0.68 3.31 8.72
C ARG A 33 -0.84 1.90 9.28
N ASN A 34 -0.02 0.96 8.82
CA ASN A 34 -0.13 -0.45 9.17
C ASN A 34 1.26 -0.99 9.50
N PRO A 35 1.84 -0.60 10.65
CA PRO A 35 3.25 -0.89 10.94
C PRO A 35 3.57 -2.38 11.07
N ASN A 36 2.57 -3.23 11.29
CA ASN A 36 2.78 -4.67 11.40
C ASN A 36 2.51 -5.40 10.09
N ALA A 37 2.27 -4.66 9.01
CA ALA A 37 1.91 -5.26 7.72
C ALA A 37 3.14 -5.56 6.88
N THR A 38 2.98 -6.51 5.95
CA THR A 38 3.95 -6.79 4.91
C THR A 38 3.35 -6.35 3.59
N VAL A 39 4.12 -5.62 2.78
CA VAL A 39 3.65 -5.20 1.46
C VAL A 39 3.74 -6.38 0.51
N VAL A 40 2.63 -6.73 -0.09
CA VAL A 40 2.55 -7.81 -1.09
C VAL A 40 2.78 -7.24 -2.49
N SER A 41 2.10 -6.14 -2.82
CA SER A 41 2.25 -5.52 -4.13
C SER A 41 1.81 -4.06 -4.07
N VAL A 42 2.24 -3.30 -5.07
CA VAL A 42 1.86 -1.89 -5.23
C VAL A 42 1.49 -1.68 -6.69
N ASN A 43 0.33 -1.10 -6.94
CA ASN A 43 -0.13 -0.80 -8.29
C ASN A 43 -0.59 0.63 -8.38
N ALA A 44 -0.30 1.28 -9.50
CA ALA A 44 -0.86 2.59 -9.78
C ALA A 44 -2.31 2.43 -10.23
N LYS A 45 -3.19 3.33 -9.76
CA LYS A 45 -4.59 3.34 -10.16
C LYS A 45 -4.82 4.50 -11.10
N PHE A 46 -5.28 4.21 -12.28
CA PHE A 46 -5.62 5.23 -13.27
C PHE A 46 -7.13 5.34 -13.38
N THR A 47 -7.64 6.53 -13.14
CA THR A 47 -9.09 6.79 -13.23
C THR A 47 -9.34 7.97 -14.12
#